data_d77b792da5df1cab15607fe00293d362
#
_entry.id   d77b792da5df1cab15607fe00293d362
#
_cell.length_a   1.000
_cell.length_b   1.000
_cell.length_c   1.000
_cell.angle_alpha   90.00
_cell.angle_beta   90.00
_cell.angle_gamma   90.00
#
_symmetry.space_group_name_H-M   'P 1'
#
loop_
_entity.id
_entity.type
_entity.pdbx_description
1 polymer ?
#
loop_
_entity_poly.entity_id
_entity_poly.type
_entity_poly.pdbx_seq_one_letter_code
_entity_poly.pdbx_strand_id
1 'polypeptide(L)'
;MIILVAAASENHALGKDNDLPWHLPDDFKRFKMLTAGHYIIMGRKTFESLPGKLPNRTHIIITRQKDYQPEGCIVVSSLDAALESIPENEDAFIIGGGEIFKMAMPIADKIELTRVHAHLHADAYFPEIDPSQWKLIFEEFHPKDEKHAFGFTFQTFERT
;
A
#
# COMPACT_ATOMS: atom_id res chain seq x y z
N MET A 1 13.33 -7.54 0.16
CA MET A 1 13.05 -6.20 -0.40
C MET A 1 11.81 -5.64 0.27
N ILE A 2 11.83 -4.36 0.58
CA ILE A 2 10.70 -3.66 1.18
C ILE A 2 10.00 -2.85 0.08
N ILE A 3 8.73 -3.16 -0.18
CA ILE A 3 7.98 -2.62 -1.30
C ILE A 3 6.72 -1.92 -0.78
N LEU A 4 6.56 -0.64 -1.12
CA LEU A 4 5.31 0.08 -0.82
C LEU A 4 4.34 -0.12 -1.97
N VAL A 5 3.11 -0.47 -1.67
CA VAL A 5 2.04 -0.62 -2.66
C VAL A 5 0.91 0.33 -2.29
N ALA A 6 0.60 1.27 -3.17
CA ALA A 6 -0.40 2.30 -2.89
C ALA A 6 -1.13 2.76 -4.15
N ALA A 7 -2.32 3.28 -3.97
CA ALA A 7 -3.03 4.06 -4.98
C ALA A 7 -3.22 5.46 -4.40
N ALA A 8 -2.82 6.48 -5.15
CA ALA A 8 -2.90 7.87 -4.71
C ALA A 8 -3.29 8.78 -5.87
N SER A 9 -4.06 9.83 -5.57
CA SER A 9 -4.45 10.83 -6.58
C SER A 9 -3.26 11.71 -7.00
N GLU A 10 -3.51 12.63 -7.92
CA GLU A 10 -2.49 13.59 -8.37
C GLU A 10 -1.93 14.44 -7.22
N ASN A 11 -2.75 14.72 -6.22
CA ASN A 11 -2.34 15.47 -5.02
C ASN A 11 -1.98 14.54 -3.86
N HIS A 12 -1.57 13.30 -4.14
CA HIS A 12 -1.12 12.30 -3.15
C HIS A 12 -2.20 11.83 -2.17
N ALA A 13 -3.48 12.06 -2.46
CA ALA A 13 -4.56 11.62 -1.57
C ALA A 13 -4.68 10.10 -1.60
N LEU A 14 -4.67 9.49 -0.41
CA LEU A 14 -4.82 8.04 -0.24
C LEU A 14 -6.27 7.65 0.05
N GLY A 15 -6.96 8.41 0.92
CA GLY A 15 -8.30 8.08 1.30
C GLY A 15 -8.91 9.10 2.24
N LYS A 16 -10.20 8.93 2.52
CA LYS A 16 -10.96 9.76 3.44
C LYS A 16 -11.85 8.87 4.28
N ASP A 17 -11.90 9.11 5.59
CA ASP A 17 -12.71 8.33 6.54
C ASP A 17 -12.43 6.83 6.44
N ASN A 18 -11.15 6.45 6.27
CA ASN A 18 -10.68 5.07 6.13
C ASN A 18 -11.24 4.33 4.93
N ASP A 19 -11.70 5.06 3.91
CA ASP A 19 -12.25 4.48 2.69
C ASP A 19 -11.54 5.08 1.47
N LEU A 20 -11.61 4.35 0.35
CA LEU A 20 -11.08 4.82 -0.92
C LEU A 20 -12.13 5.69 -1.62
N PRO A 21 -11.76 6.88 -2.12
CA PRO A 21 -12.69 7.73 -2.84
C PRO A 21 -12.98 7.27 -4.27
N TRP A 22 -12.42 6.13 -4.67
CA TRP A 22 -12.58 5.56 -6.01
C TRP A 22 -12.77 4.05 -5.95
N HIS A 23 -13.29 3.50 -7.06
CA HIS A 23 -13.38 2.07 -7.29
C HIS A 23 -12.68 1.77 -8.61
N LEU A 24 -11.54 1.09 -8.54
CA LEU A 24 -10.71 0.75 -9.70
C LEU A 24 -10.42 -0.75 -9.70
N PRO A 25 -11.27 -1.55 -10.37
CA PRO A 25 -11.10 -3.02 -10.37
C PRO A 25 -9.73 -3.48 -10.86
N ASP A 26 -9.16 -2.84 -11.86
CA ASP A 26 -7.86 -3.23 -12.40
C ASP A 26 -6.73 -2.94 -11.43
N ASP A 27 -6.86 -1.90 -10.61
CA ASP A 27 -5.91 -1.62 -9.55
C ASP A 27 -5.94 -2.72 -8.48
N PHE A 28 -7.14 -3.14 -8.09
CA PHE A 28 -7.29 -4.21 -7.11
C PHE A 28 -6.73 -5.54 -7.63
N LYS A 29 -6.93 -5.83 -8.92
CA LYS A 29 -6.34 -7.01 -9.56
C LYS A 29 -4.82 -6.97 -9.50
N ARG A 30 -4.22 -5.81 -9.81
CA ARG A 30 -2.78 -5.63 -9.75
C ARG A 30 -2.26 -5.81 -8.33
N PHE A 31 -2.94 -5.24 -7.35
CA PHE A 31 -2.60 -5.41 -5.94
C PHE A 31 -2.58 -6.88 -5.54
N LYS A 32 -3.62 -7.63 -5.90
CA LYS A 32 -3.69 -9.06 -5.59
C LYS A 32 -2.58 -9.85 -6.27
N MET A 33 -2.25 -9.49 -7.51
CA MET A 33 -1.19 -10.17 -8.26
C MET A 33 0.18 -9.90 -7.64
N LEU A 34 0.46 -8.66 -7.27
CA LEU A 34 1.74 -8.28 -6.68
C LEU A 34 1.99 -8.95 -5.34
N THR A 35 0.95 -9.08 -4.52
CA THR A 35 1.08 -9.54 -3.13
C THR A 35 0.83 -11.04 -2.93
N ALA A 36 0.38 -11.76 -3.95
CA ALA A 36 0.05 -13.19 -3.81
C ALA A 36 1.25 -14.02 -3.34
N GLY A 37 1.07 -14.79 -2.28
CA GLY A 37 2.12 -15.63 -1.72
C GLY A 37 3.12 -14.89 -0.85
N HIS A 38 2.90 -13.61 -0.55
CA HIS A 38 3.85 -12.77 0.17
C HIS A 38 3.30 -12.30 1.52
N TYR A 39 4.16 -11.61 2.27
CA TYR A 39 3.81 -10.98 3.53
C TYR A 39 3.30 -9.56 3.24
N ILE A 40 2.15 -9.20 3.81
CA ILE A 40 1.61 -7.84 3.71
C ILE A 40 1.56 -7.19 5.09
N ILE A 41 2.10 -5.98 5.18
CA ILE A 41 2.17 -5.20 6.42
C ILE A 41 1.21 -4.03 6.31
N MET A 42 0.41 -3.82 7.36
CA MET A 42 -0.59 -2.75 7.37
C MET A 42 -0.88 -2.27 8.77
N GLY A 43 -1.46 -1.07 8.87
CA GLY A 43 -2.03 -0.61 10.13
C GLY A 43 -3.39 -1.26 10.38
N ARG A 44 -3.86 -1.16 11.63
CA ARG A 44 -5.15 -1.75 12.05
C ARG A 44 -6.33 -1.24 11.21
N LYS A 45 -6.41 0.07 10.98
CA LYS A 45 -7.52 0.66 10.23
C LYS A 45 -7.55 0.17 8.78
N THR A 46 -6.39 -0.01 8.18
CA THR A 46 -6.29 -0.56 6.82
C THR A 46 -6.79 -2.00 6.80
N PHE A 47 -6.40 -2.81 7.80
CA PHE A 47 -6.91 -4.17 7.90
C PHE A 47 -8.43 -4.21 8.03
N GLU A 48 -8.99 -3.34 8.88
CA GLU A 48 -10.44 -3.28 9.10
C GLU A 48 -11.22 -2.79 7.89
N SER A 49 -10.55 -2.07 6.96
CA SER A 49 -11.16 -1.63 5.71
C SER A 49 -11.21 -2.71 4.63
N LEU A 50 -10.47 -3.79 4.80
CA LEU A 50 -10.49 -4.91 3.86
C LEU A 50 -11.79 -5.72 4.03
N PRO A 51 -12.30 -6.34 2.96
CA PRO A 51 -13.51 -7.16 3.05
C PRO A 51 -13.29 -8.47 3.82
N GLY A 52 -12.10 -8.68 4.35
CA GLY A 52 -11.70 -9.85 5.12
C GLY A 52 -10.24 -10.15 4.84
N LYS A 53 -9.72 -11.25 5.41
CA LYS A 53 -8.36 -11.65 5.09
C LYS A 53 -8.26 -12.02 3.61
N LEU A 54 -7.19 -11.57 2.97
CA LEU A 54 -6.92 -11.93 1.58
C LEU A 54 -6.29 -13.33 1.56
N PRO A 55 -6.78 -14.25 0.71
CA PRO A 55 -6.24 -15.59 0.67
C PRO A 55 -4.80 -15.62 0.17
N ASN A 56 -4.04 -16.61 0.61
CA ASN A 56 -2.65 -16.84 0.19
C ASN A 56 -1.70 -15.68 0.50
N ARG A 57 -1.93 -15.01 1.62
CA ARG A 57 -1.05 -13.94 2.11
C ARG A 57 -0.91 -14.04 3.62
N THR A 58 0.23 -13.64 4.14
CA THR A 58 0.44 -13.52 5.57
C THR A 58 0.22 -12.07 5.98
N HIS A 59 -0.79 -11.83 6.80
CA HIS A 59 -1.15 -10.48 7.26
C HIS A 59 -0.38 -10.13 8.54
N ILE A 60 0.35 -9.02 8.50
CA ILE A 60 1.04 -8.47 9.67
C ILE A 60 0.42 -7.11 9.95
N ILE A 61 -0.16 -6.96 11.14
CA ILE A 61 -0.89 -5.75 11.54
C ILE A 61 -0.08 -5.00 12.59
N ILE A 62 0.17 -3.72 12.35
CA ILE A 62 0.85 -2.85 13.31
C ILE A 62 -0.21 -2.08 14.08
N THR A 63 -0.26 -2.25 15.40
CA THR A 63 -1.16 -1.50 16.26
C THR A 63 -0.60 -1.39 17.67
N ARG A 64 -0.95 -0.29 18.35
CA ARG A 64 -0.61 -0.09 19.77
C ARG A 64 -1.66 -0.70 20.69
N GLN A 65 -2.80 -1.15 20.13
CA GLN A 65 -3.84 -1.80 20.93
C GLN A 65 -3.33 -3.13 21.46
N LYS A 66 -3.42 -3.30 22.78
CA LYS A 66 -3.17 -4.58 23.44
C LYS A 66 -4.37 -5.48 23.13
N ASP A 67 -4.43 -6.67 23.28
CA ASP A 67 -5.60 -7.55 23.10
C ASP A 67 -6.22 -7.56 21.69
N TYR A 68 -5.61 -6.89 20.72
CA TYR A 68 -6.06 -6.94 19.33
C TYR A 68 -5.41 -8.14 18.64
N GLN A 69 -6.19 -9.15 18.33
CA GLN A 69 -5.65 -10.39 17.76
C GLN A 69 -6.64 -11.03 16.78
N PRO A 70 -6.79 -10.49 15.57
CA PRO A 70 -7.61 -11.15 14.55
C PRO A 70 -7.07 -12.53 14.23
N GLU A 71 -7.98 -13.48 14.01
CA GLU A 71 -7.60 -14.85 13.73
C GLU A 71 -6.72 -14.95 12.49
N GLY A 72 -5.62 -15.72 12.62
CA GLY A 72 -4.73 -15.98 11.50
C GLY A 72 -3.82 -14.82 11.09
N CYS A 73 -3.76 -13.77 11.91
CA CYS A 73 -2.90 -12.62 11.64
C CYS A 73 -1.77 -12.52 12.65
N ILE A 74 -0.65 -11.94 12.23
CA ILE A 74 0.45 -11.59 13.12
C ILE A 74 0.21 -10.13 13.54
N VAL A 75 0.20 -9.86 14.84
CA VAL A 75 -0.01 -8.51 15.37
C VAL A 75 1.25 -8.07 16.10
N VAL A 76 1.76 -6.90 15.73
CA VAL A 76 2.98 -6.34 16.29
C VAL A 76 2.77 -4.87 16.63
N SER A 77 3.66 -4.27 17.41
CA SER A 77 3.53 -2.90 17.89
C SER A 77 4.36 -1.88 17.11
N SER A 78 5.21 -2.32 16.19
CA SER A 78 6.09 -1.42 15.44
C SER A 78 6.40 -1.97 14.04
N LEU A 79 6.85 -1.08 13.16
CA LEU A 79 7.33 -1.48 11.83
C LEU A 79 8.55 -2.37 11.93
N ASP A 80 9.47 -2.07 12.84
CA ASP A 80 10.66 -2.91 13.05
C ASP A 80 10.27 -4.33 13.43
N ALA A 81 9.32 -4.48 14.35
CA ALA A 81 8.83 -5.81 14.75
C ALA A 81 8.14 -6.52 13.59
N ALA A 82 7.43 -5.80 12.74
CA ALA A 82 6.81 -6.37 11.54
C ALA A 82 7.87 -6.92 10.59
N LEU A 83 8.91 -6.17 10.31
CA LEU A 83 9.99 -6.59 9.42
C LEU A 83 10.78 -7.78 9.98
N GLU A 84 10.98 -7.80 11.29
CA GLU A 84 11.64 -8.93 11.97
C GLU A 84 10.83 -10.23 11.87
N SER A 85 9.51 -10.12 11.68
CA SER A 85 8.63 -11.28 11.53
C SER A 85 8.74 -11.94 10.16
N ILE A 86 9.43 -11.32 9.20
CA ILE A 86 9.54 -11.79 7.82
C ILE A 86 10.92 -12.37 7.59
N PRO A 87 11.05 -13.59 7.01
CA PRO A 87 12.34 -14.15 6.64
C PRO A 87 13.11 -13.23 5.69
N GLU A 88 14.44 -13.21 5.84
CA GLU A 88 15.32 -12.31 5.06
C GLU A 88 15.19 -12.47 3.53
N ASN A 89 14.87 -13.67 3.07
CA ASN A 89 14.76 -13.96 1.65
C ASN A 89 13.35 -13.69 1.09
N GLU A 90 12.44 -13.16 1.92
CA GLU A 90 11.07 -12.87 1.50
C GLU A 90 10.85 -11.36 1.34
N ASP A 91 9.96 -10.99 0.43
CA ASP A 91 9.59 -9.59 0.24
C ASP A 91 8.52 -9.17 1.24
N ALA A 92 8.62 -7.93 1.70
CA ALA A 92 7.63 -7.29 2.57
C ALA A 92 6.86 -6.26 1.76
N PHE A 93 5.57 -6.46 1.61
CA PHE A 93 4.68 -5.50 0.91
C PHE A 93 3.94 -4.66 1.94
N ILE A 94 4.21 -3.37 1.96
CA ILE A 94 3.58 -2.43 2.89
C ILE A 94 2.42 -1.77 2.16
N ILE A 95 1.20 -1.95 2.70
CA ILE A 95 -0.02 -1.56 1.99
C ILE A 95 -0.77 -0.39 2.65
N GLY A 96 -0.24 0.18 3.70
CA GLY A 96 -0.77 1.39 4.29
C GLY A 96 -1.15 1.26 5.76
N GLY A 97 -1.77 2.27 6.35
CA GLY A 97 -2.12 3.56 5.71
C GLY A 97 -1.01 4.59 5.72
N GLY A 98 -1.41 5.86 5.68
CA GLY A 98 -0.50 6.99 5.52
C GLY A 98 0.62 7.05 6.54
N GLU A 99 0.34 6.80 7.81
CA GLU A 99 1.37 6.77 8.86
C GLU A 99 2.40 5.67 8.63
N ILE A 100 1.95 4.48 8.20
CA ILE A 100 2.85 3.36 7.93
C ILE A 100 3.71 3.66 6.71
N PHE A 101 3.13 4.23 5.64
CA PHE A 101 3.89 4.66 4.47
C PHE A 101 4.95 5.68 4.84
N LYS A 102 4.60 6.65 5.69
CA LYS A 102 5.53 7.69 6.14
C LYS A 102 6.72 7.09 6.89
N MET A 103 6.46 6.14 7.79
CA MET A 103 7.52 5.45 8.53
C MET A 103 8.40 4.59 7.63
N ALA A 104 7.83 3.97 6.62
CA ALA A 104 8.54 3.04 5.75
C ALA A 104 9.30 3.70 4.60
N MET A 105 8.92 4.91 4.20
CA MET A 105 9.53 5.59 3.06
C MET A 105 11.07 5.64 3.14
N PRO A 106 11.70 5.96 4.29
CA PRO A 106 13.16 6.01 4.38
C PRO A 106 13.86 4.67 4.15
N ILE A 107 13.16 3.56 4.37
CA ILE A 107 13.78 2.21 4.30
C ILE A 107 13.24 1.37 3.15
N ALA A 108 12.28 1.87 2.38
CA ALA A 108 11.72 1.12 1.26
C ALA A 108 12.71 1.02 0.10
N ASP A 109 12.65 -0.09 -0.62
CA ASP A 109 13.50 -0.35 -1.80
C ASP A 109 12.77 -0.04 -3.09
N LYS A 110 11.45 -0.14 -3.08
CA LYS A 110 10.62 -0.04 -4.28
C LYS A 110 9.25 0.53 -3.93
N ILE A 111 8.66 1.27 -4.86
CA ILE A 111 7.29 1.76 -4.75
C ILE A 111 6.51 1.29 -5.97
N GLU A 112 5.42 0.56 -5.73
CA GLU A 112 4.44 0.20 -6.75
C GLU A 112 3.22 1.10 -6.54
N LEU A 113 3.11 2.15 -7.36
CA LEU A 113 2.09 3.19 -7.18
C LEU A 113 1.09 3.16 -8.33
N THR A 114 -0.19 3.27 -7.99
CA THR A 114 -1.23 3.59 -8.96
C THR A 114 -1.55 5.07 -8.80
N ARG A 115 -1.17 5.87 -9.79
CA ARG A 115 -1.48 7.30 -9.80
C ARG A 115 -2.86 7.51 -10.41
N VAL A 116 -3.83 7.89 -9.59
CA VAL A 116 -5.19 8.16 -10.04
C VAL A 116 -5.27 9.60 -10.53
N HIS A 117 -5.74 9.81 -11.75
CA HIS A 117 -5.77 11.12 -12.39
C HIS A 117 -6.98 11.93 -11.93
N ALA A 118 -6.89 12.43 -10.70
CA ALA A 118 -7.90 13.26 -10.06
C ALA A 118 -7.25 14.03 -8.91
N HIS A 119 -7.86 15.13 -8.52
CA HIS A 119 -7.51 15.86 -7.29
C HIS A 119 -8.65 15.67 -6.31
N LEU A 120 -8.37 15.10 -5.16
CA LEU A 120 -9.39 14.69 -4.20
C LEU A 120 -9.06 15.18 -2.80
N HIS A 121 -10.12 15.48 -2.03
CA HIS A 121 -9.97 15.73 -0.61
C HIS A 121 -9.72 14.41 0.11
N ALA A 122 -8.82 14.44 1.08
CA ALA A 122 -8.47 13.26 1.84
C ALA A 122 -8.05 13.64 3.26
N ASP A 123 -8.05 12.65 4.15
CA ASP A 123 -7.47 12.79 5.48
C ASP A 123 -6.18 11.98 5.63
N ALA A 124 -5.80 11.24 4.60
CA ALA A 124 -4.53 10.51 4.54
C ALA A 124 -3.85 10.74 3.20
N TYR A 125 -2.53 10.93 3.24
CA TYR A 125 -1.73 11.24 2.05
C TYR A 125 -0.52 10.34 1.97
N PHE A 126 -0.16 9.99 0.72
CA PHE A 126 1.09 9.28 0.44
C PHE A 126 2.26 10.27 0.55
N PRO A 127 3.40 9.86 1.15
CA PRO A 127 4.58 10.73 1.25
C PRO A 127 5.09 11.17 -0.13
N GLU A 128 5.75 12.31 -0.18
CA GLU A 128 6.37 12.76 -1.43
C GLU A 128 7.43 11.79 -1.89
N ILE A 129 7.48 11.58 -3.21
CA ILE A 129 8.49 10.75 -3.86
C ILE A 129 9.57 11.69 -4.41
N ASP A 130 10.69 11.79 -3.69
CA ASP A 130 11.78 12.70 -4.03
C ASP A 130 12.54 12.16 -5.26
N PRO A 131 12.56 12.90 -6.40
CA PRO A 131 13.23 12.43 -7.60
C PRO A 131 14.75 12.23 -7.43
N SER A 132 15.35 12.84 -6.41
CA SER A 132 16.77 12.64 -6.12
C SER A 132 17.05 11.28 -5.48
N GLN A 133 16.04 10.65 -4.92
CA GLN A 133 16.15 9.37 -4.23
C GLN A 133 15.43 8.23 -4.94
N TRP A 134 14.53 8.54 -5.85
CA TRP A 134 13.69 7.55 -6.52
C TRP A 134 13.71 7.73 -8.03
N LYS A 135 13.81 6.62 -8.77
CA LYS A 135 13.80 6.60 -10.22
C LYS A 135 12.56 5.87 -10.71
N LEU A 136 11.78 6.51 -11.58
CA LEU A 136 10.66 5.87 -12.27
C LEU A 136 11.23 4.90 -13.32
N ILE A 137 10.93 3.62 -13.17
CA ILE A 137 11.45 2.57 -14.07
C ILE A 137 10.38 1.92 -14.92
N PHE A 138 9.10 2.10 -14.59
CA PHE A 138 8.01 1.54 -15.36
C PHE A 138 6.78 2.44 -15.22
N GLU A 139 6.04 2.58 -16.32
CA GLU A 139 4.84 3.39 -16.35
C GLU A 139 3.86 2.84 -17.38
N GLU A 140 2.58 2.69 -17.01
CA GLU A 140 1.54 2.20 -17.91
C GLU A 140 0.24 2.95 -17.65
N PHE A 141 -0.20 3.70 -18.63
CA PHE A 141 -1.43 4.50 -18.54
C PHE A 141 -2.67 3.68 -18.89
N HIS A 142 -3.73 3.87 -18.12
CA HIS A 142 -5.05 3.29 -18.35
C HIS A 142 -6.10 4.41 -18.38
N PRO A 143 -6.82 4.61 -19.49
CA PRO A 143 -7.85 5.64 -19.54
C PRO A 143 -9.08 5.24 -18.73
N LYS A 144 -9.90 6.22 -18.34
CA LYS A 144 -11.19 5.92 -17.72
C LYS A 144 -12.05 5.13 -18.70
N ASP A 145 -12.90 4.28 -18.18
CA ASP A 145 -13.79 3.44 -18.98
C ASP A 145 -15.09 3.16 -18.22
N GLU A 146 -15.88 2.21 -18.69
CA GLU A 146 -17.17 1.86 -18.08
C GLU A 146 -17.03 1.36 -16.63
N LYS A 147 -15.89 0.77 -16.29
CA LYS A 147 -15.63 0.21 -14.96
C LYS A 147 -14.78 1.13 -14.09
N HIS A 148 -14.17 2.17 -14.67
CA HIS A 148 -13.24 3.06 -13.99
C HIS A 148 -13.64 4.51 -14.20
N ALA A 149 -14.07 5.17 -13.14
CA ALA A 149 -14.51 6.57 -13.19
C ALA A 149 -13.36 7.54 -13.46
N PHE A 150 -12.13 7.12 -13.22
CA PHE A 150 -10.92 7.93 -13.41
C PHE A 150 -9.91 7.18 -14.26
N GLY A 151 -9.13 7.92 -15.05
CA GLY A 151 -7.90 7.38 -15.62
C GLY A 151 -6.87 7.17 -14.53
N PHE A 152 -5.94 6.28 -14.76
CA PHE A 152 -4.87 6.01 -13.80
C PHE A 152 -3.63 5.49 -14.50
N THR A 153 -2.48 5.60 -13.84
CA THR A 153 -1.21 5.13 -14.38
C THR A 153 -0.52 4.25 -13.33
N PHE A 154 -0.16 3.04 -13.71
CA PHE A 154 0.70 2.20 -12.87
C PHE A 154 2.13 2.73 -13.00
N GLN A 155 2.78 2.94 -11.87
CA GLN A 155 4.15 3.46 -11.82
C GLN A 155 4.98 2.60 -10.87
N THR A 156 6.18 2.25 -11.29
CA THR A 156 7.14 1.56 -10.44
C THR A 156 8.36 2.44 -10.24
N PHE A 157 8.71 2.70 -8.98
CA PHE A 157 9.91 3.47 -8.63
C PHE A 157 10.89 2.57 -7.91
N GLU A 158 12.16 2.73 -8.20
CA GLU A 158 13.26 2.10 -7.48
C GLU A 158 14.11 3.15 -6.80
N ARG A 159 14.66 2.80 -5.64
CA ARG A 159 15.59 3.68 -4.94
C ARG A 159 16.90 3.77 -5.71
N THR A 160 17.38 5.00 -5.88
CA THR A 160 18.66 5.25 -6.57
C THR A 160 19.87 5.02 -5.68
#